data_897f80f101d6ab563b4d293ba4389c37
#
_entry.id   897f80f101d6ab563b4d293ba4389c37
#
_cell.length_a   1.000
_cell.length_b   1.000
_cell.length_c   1.000
_cell.angle_alpha   90.00
_cell.angle_beta   90.00
_cell.angle_gamma   90.00
#
_symmetry.space_group_name_H-M   'P 1'
#
loop_
_entity.id
_entity.type
_entity.pdbx_description
1 polymer ?
#
loop_
_entity_poly.entity_id
_entity_poly.type
_entity_poly.pdbx_seq_one_letter_code
_entity_poly.pdbx_strand_id
1 'polypeptide(L)'
;MLALLVGTHLYLTVRLGVIQRWLWPAIRLTFRPERSAEGDVSPFGALATALAATVGAGNIVGVAVAVTAGGPGAIFWMWITGVFGIATKYAEALLAVQFRVRNERGEMSGGPMYVLAR
;
A
#
# COMPACT_ATOMS: atom_id res chain seq x y z
N MET A 1 -19.89 -3.99 -7.64
CA MET A 1 -18.58 -3.38 -7.37
C MET A 1 -18.13 -3.49 -5.91
N LEU A 2 -18.93 -3.02 -4.93
CA LEU A 2 -18.56 -3.11 -3.50
C LEU A 2 -18.27 -4.54 -3.02
N ALA A 3 -19.09 -5.51 -3.39
CA ALA A 3 -18.89 -6.92 -3.02
C ALA A 3 -17.55 -7.47 -3.55
N LEU A 4 -17.15 -7.07 -4.74
CA LEU A 4 -15.89 -7.48 -5.36
C LEU A 4 -14.69 -6.87 -4.60
N LEU A 5 -14.77 -5.58 -4.26
CA LEU A 5 -13.72 -4.91 -3.47
C LEU A 5 -13.57 -5.51 -2.08
N VAL A 6 -14.68 -5.63 -1.35
CA VAL A 6 -14.67 -6.23 0.00
C VAL A 6 -14.22 -7.69 -0.05
N GLY A 7 -14.69 -8.46 -1.02
CA GLY A 7 -14.28 -9.84 -1.23
C GLY A 7 -12.78 -9.99 -1.49
N THR A 8 -12.21 -9.13 -2.33
CA THR A 8 -10.77 -9.12 -2.61
C THR A 8 -9.96 -8.78 -1.35
N HIS A 9 -10.38 -7.77 -0.58
CA HIS A 9 -9.71 -7.38 0.65
C HIS A 9 -9.74 -8.52 1.69
N LEU A 10 -10.89 -9.16 1.88
CA LEU A 10 -11.04 -10.30 2.80
C LEU A 10 -10.22 -11.50 2.35
N TYR A 11 -10.31 -11.86 1.06
CA TYR A 11 -9.53 -12.94 0.49
C TYR A 11 -8.03 -12.74 0.71
N LEU A 12 -7.50 -11.57 0.37
CA LEU A 12 -6.08 -11.26 0.55
C LEU A 12 -5.68 -11.24 2.02
N THR A 13 -6.53 -10.71 2.92
CA THR A 13 -6.26 -10.71 4.35
C THR A 13 -6.11 -12.14 4.89
N VAL A 14 -7.00 -13.05 4.52
CA VAL A 14 -6.94 -14.46 4.92
C VAL A 14 -5.75 -15.17 4.27
N ARG A 15 -5.54 -14.97 2.98
CA ARG A 15 -4.50 -15.63 2.20
C ARG A 15 -3.09 -15.23 2.63
N LEU A 16 -2.88 -13.99 3.05
CA LEU A 16 -1.60 -13.45 3.52
C LEU A 16 -1.38 -13.62 5.03
N GLY A 17 -2.30 -14.32 5.73
CA GLY A 17 -2.13 -14.64 7.15
C GLY A 17 -2.29 -13.44 8.09
N VAL A 18 -3.29 -12.59 7.83
CA VAL A 18 -3.60 -11.39 8.66
C VAL A 18 -2.37 -10.47 8.78
N ILE A 19 -1.93 -9.95 7.65
CA ILE A 19 -0.72 -9.12 7.51
C ILE A 19 -0.70 -7.92 8.46
N GLN A 20 -1.85 -7.46 8.93
CA GLN A 20 -1.99 -6.37 9.88
C GLN A 20 -1.20 -6.60 11.18
N ARG A 21 -0.94 -7.86 11.55
CA ARG A 21 -0.14 -8.22 12.73
C ARG A 21 1.33 -7.79 12.59
N TRP A 22 1.81 -7.68 11.35
CA TRP A 22 3.19 -7.31 11.05
C TRP A 22 3.39 -5.80 10.87
N LEU A 23 2.33 -5.01 11.02
CA LEU A 23 2.38 -3.56 10.88
C LEU A 23 3.39 -2.93 11.85
N TRP A 24 3.39 -3.36 13.11
CA TRP A 24 4.27 -2.81 14.13
C TRP A 24 5.77 -3.12 13.90
N PRO A 25 6.17 -4.36 13.59
CA PRO A 25 7.52 -4.66 13.12
C PRO A 25 7.91 -3.90 11.86
N ALA A 26 7.01 -3.75 10.89
CA ALA A 26 7.28 -3.04 9.64
C ALA A 26 7.59 -1.55 9.87
N ILE A 27 6.82 -0.89 10.76
CA ILE A 27 7.08 0.49 11.16
C ILE A 27 8.49 0.61 11.76
N ARG A 28 8.87 -0.30 12.65
CA ARG A 28 10.22 -0.30 13.23
C ARG A 28 11.33 -0.47 12.21
N LEU A 29 11.12 -1.35 11.21
CA LEU A 29 12.07 -1.57 10.11
C LEU A 29 12.27 -0.32 9.25
N THR A 30 11.22 0.45 9.02
CA THR A 30 11.28 1.69 8.21
C THR A 30 12.23 2.72 8.80
N PHE A 31 12.34 2.78 10.11
CA PHE A 31 13.23 3.71 10.80
C PHE A 31 14.65 3.18 11.06
N ARG A 32 14.93 1.92 10.69
CA ARG A 32 16.29 1.40 10.78
C ARG A 32 17.08 1.79 9.53
N PRO A 33 18.30 2.35 9.67
CA PRO A 33 19.18 2.65 8.56
C PRO A 33 19.83 1.34 8.08
N GLU A 34 19.10 0.54 7.35
CA GLU A 34 19.64 -0.69 6.76
C GLU A 34 20.25 -0.36 5.39
N ARG A 35 21.59 -0.36 5.33
CA ARG A 35 22.37 -0.11 4.11
C ARG A 35 22.52 -1.35 3.21
N SER A 36 21.91 -2.48 3.57
CA SER A 36 22.10 -3.76 2.90
C SER A 36 20.98 -4.18 1.95
N ALA A 37 19.95 -3.37 1.78
CA ALA A 37 18.89 -3.66 0.81
C ALA A 37 19.36 -3.32 -0.62
N GLU A 38 19.24 -4.28 -1.55
CA GLU A 38 19.45 -4.05 -2.99
C GLU A 38 18.36 -3.11 -3.54
N GLY A 39 18.49 -1.82 -3.29
CA GLY A 39 17.55 -0.79 -3.76
C GLY A 39 18.22 0.58 -3.80
N ASP A 40 17.76 1.42 -4.74
CA ASP A 40 18.32 2.75 -4.98
C ASP A 40 17.90 3.78 -3.93
N VAL A 41 16.92 3.44 -3.08
CA VAL A 41 16.27 4.35 -2.12
C VAL A 41 16.21 3.73 -0.73
N SER A 42 16.44 4.53 0.30
CA SER A 42 16.31 4.07 1.70
C SER A 42 14.85 3.70 2.04
N PRO A 43 14.60 2.80 3.02
CA PRO A 43 13.24 2.44 3.44
C PRO A 43 12.39 3.65 3.86
N PHE A 44 12.98 4.62 4.55
CA PHE A 44 12.31 5.86 4.91
C PHE A 44 12.01 6.73 3.68
N GLY A 45 12.95 6.84 2.73
CA GLY A 45 12.74 7.56 1.47
C GLY A 45 11.62 6.95 0.63
N ALA A 46 11.55 5.62 0.56
CA ALA A 46 10.47 4.91 -0.12
C ALA A 46 9.11 5.17 0.54
N LEU A 47 9.02 5.16 1.88
CA LEU A 47 7.81 5.51 2.61
C LEU A 47 7.40 6.96 2.36
N ALA A 48 8.34 7.91 2.45
CA ALA A 48 8.07 9.33 2.23
C ALA A 48 7.55 9.59 0.80
N THR A 49 8.14 8.95 -0.19
CA THR A 49 7.69 9.04 -1.59
C THR A 49 6.30 8.44 -1.77
N ALA A 50 6.03 7.28 -1.18
CA ALA A 50 4.71 6.65 -1.25
C ALA A 50 3.63 7.52 -0.59
N LEU A 51 3.91 8.12 0.56
CA LEU A 51 3.00 9.04 1.24
C LEU A 51 2.77 10.31 0.40
N ALA A 52 3.82 10.91 -0.14
CA ALA A 52 3.72 12.10 -0.99
C ALA A 52 2.88 11.85 -2.25
N ALA A 53 3.01 10.65 -2.86
CA ALA A 53 2.23 10.26 -4.02
C ALA A 53 0.75 9.94 -3.68
N THR A 54 0.49 9.48 -2.46
CA THR A 54 -0.86 9.04 -2.05
C THR A 54 -1.68 10.18 -1.45
N VAL A 55 -1.05 11.09 -0.68
CA VAL A 55 -1.74 12.21 -0.05
C VAL A 55 -1.97 13.32 -1.08
N GLY A 56 -3.21 13.48 -1.51
CA GLY A 56 -3.61 14.47 -2.52
C GLY A 56 -4.94 15.13 -2.21
N ALA A 57 -5.28 16.15 -2.98
CA ALA A 57 -6.56 16.87 -2.86
C ALA A 57 -7.77 15.94 -2.93
N GLY A 58 -7.69 14.86 -3.72
CA GLY A 58 -8.76 13.85 -3.83
C GLY A 58 -9.07 13.17 -2.50
N ASN A 59 -8.07 12.89 -1.68
CA ASN A 59 -8.27 12.28 -0.36
C ASN A 59 -8.93 13.27 0.60
N ILE A 60 -8.55 14.55 0.56
CA ILE A 60 -9.13 15.58 1.43
C ILE A 60 -10.59 15.82 1.03
N VAL A 61 -10.86 16.08 -0.23
CA VAL A 61 -12.21 16.32 -0.77
C VAL A 61 -13.07 15.07 -0.63
N GLY A 62 -12.54 13.89 -0.94
CA GLY A 62 -13.26 12.62 -0.83
C GLY A 62 -13.70 12.31 0.59
N VAL A 63 -12.84 12.55 1.58
CA VAL A 63 -13.21 12.38 3.00
C VAL A 63 -14.26 13.41 3.41
N ALA A 64 -14.09 14.68 3.02
CA ALA A 64 -15.08 15.72 3.32
C ALA A 64 -16.46 15.38 2.75
N VAL A 65 -16.54 14.97 1.49
CA VAL A 65 -17.79 14.55 0.84
C VAL A 65 -18.38 13.31 1.54
N ALA A 66 -17.57 12.33 1.88
CA ALA A 66 -18.05 11.13 2.56
C ALA A 66 -18.64 11.46 3.94
N VAL A 67 -18.01 12.36 4.70
CA VAL A 67 -18.50 12.78 6.01
C VAL A 67 -19.77 13.64 5.91
N THR A 68 -19.84 14.55 4.94
CA THR A 68 -21.04 15.37 4.73
C THR A 68 -22.24 14.56 4.27
N ALA A 69 -22.03 13.54 3.43
CA ALA A 69 -23.10 12.69 2.92
C ALA A 69 -23.47 11.54 3.88
N GLY A 70 -22.49 10.93 4.55
CA GLY A 70 -22.67 9.74 5.39
C GLY A 70 -22.61 10.00 6.89
N GLY A 71 -22.37 11.26 7.30
CA GLY A 71 -22.23 11.61 8.71
C GLY A 71 -21.01 10.97 9.40
N PRO A 72 -20.95 10.99 10.75
CA PRO A 72 -19.83 10.41 11.51
C PRO A 72 -19.59 8.91 11.25
N GLY A 73 -20.62 8.16 10.87
CA GLY A 73 -20.51 6.75 10.52
C GLY A 73 -19.60 6.49 9.32
N ALA A 74 -19.46 7.45 8.40
CA ALA A 74 -18.57 7.33 7.26
C ALA A 74 -17.10 7.16 7.69
N ILE A 75 -16.67 7.88 8.74
CA ILE A 75 -15.31 7.79 9.29
C ILE A 75 -15.02 6.38 9.78
N PHE A 76 -15.97 5.80 10.51
CA PHE A 76 -15.84 4.43 11.04
C PHE A 76 -15.67 3.41 9.89
N TRP A 77 -16.49 3.50 8.86
CA TRP A 77 -16.37 2.62 7.69
C TRP A 77 -15.08 2.83 6.89
N MET A 78 -14.61 4.07 6.77
CA MET A 78 -13.32 4.36 6.15
C MET A 78 -12.16 3.72 6.92
N TRP A 79 -12.17 3.73 8.24
CA TRP A 79 -11.16 3.06 9.06
C TRP A 79 -11.16 1.55 8.86
N ILE A 80 -12.35 0.93 8.90
CA ILE A 80 -12.49 -0.51 8.64
C ILE A 80 -11.92 -0.85 7.25
N THR A 81 -12.33 -0.11 6.22
CA THR A 81 -11.83 -0.32 4.86
C THR A 81 -10.32 -0.12 4.77
N GLY A 82 -9.76 0.85 5.49
CA GLY A 82 -8.32 1.08 5.57
C GLY A 82 -7.57 -0.11 6.15
N VAL A 83 -8.06 -0.70 7.24
CA VAL A 83 -7.44 -1.88 7.87
C VAL A 83 -7.39 -3.07 6.90
N PHE A 84 -8.48 -3.34 6.18
CA PHE A 84 -8.49 -4.40 5.17
C PHE A 84 -7.68 -4.03 3.92
N GLY A 85 -7.64 -2.76 3.55
CA GLY A 85 -6.87 -2.23 2.43
C GLY A 85 -5.36 -2.42 2.56
N ILE A 86 -4.83 -2.56 3.79
CA ILE A 86 -3.41 -2.87 4.04
C ILE A 86 -2.99 -4.15 3.32
N ALA A 87 -3.82 -5.20 3.35
CA ALA A 87 -3.52 -6.48 2.71
C ALA A 87 -3.37 -6.32 1.18
N THR A 88 -4.21 -5.52 0.55
CA THR A 88 -4.14 -5.25 -0.89
C THR A 88 -2.89 -4.47 -1.26
N LYS A 89 -2.54 -3.43 -0.49
CA LYS A 89 -1.32 -2.66 -0.72
C LYS A 89 -0.06 -3.47 -0.47
N TYR A 90 -0.06 -4.35 0.51
CA TYR A 90 1.04 -5.28 0.72
C TYR A 90 1.21 -6.26 -0.44
N ALA A 91 0.12 -6.84 -0.95
CA ALA A 91 0.16 -7.72 -2.12
C ALA A 91 0.71 -7.00 -3.36
N GLU A 92 0.26 -5.76 -3.61
CA GLU A 92 0.74 -4.91 -4.70
C GLU A 92 2.24 -4.65 -4.58
N ALA A 93 2.71 -4.25 -3.40
CA ALA A 93 4.13 -4.00 -3.14
C ALA A 93 4.98 -5.27 -3.29
N LEU A 94 4.50 -6.41 -2.78
CA LEU A 94 5.18 -7.70 -2.92
C LEU A 94 5.38 -8.08 -4.38
N LEU A 95 4.32 -7.99 -5.19
CA LEU A 95 4.38 -8.26 -6.61
C LEU A 95 5.30 -7.28 -7.34
N ALA A 96 5.25 -6.00 -7.00
CA ALA A 96 6.13 -4.99 -7.60
C ALA A 96 7.61 -5.27 -7.33
N VAL A 97 7.95 -5.77 -6.14
CA VAL A 97 9.33 -6.17 -5.80
C VAL A 97 9.72 -7.48 -6.48
N GLN A 98 8.82 -8.46 -6.52
CA GLN A 98 9.10 -9.78 -7.11
C GLN A 98 9.33 -9.71 -8.62
N PHE A 99 8.60 -8.85 -9.31
CA PHE A 99 8.66 -8.69 -10.77
C PHE A 99 9.46 -7.45 -11.22
N ARG A 100 10.25 -6.87 -10.31
CA ARG A 100 11.14 -5.76 -10.68
C ARG A 100 12.22 -6.23 -11.65
N VAL A 101 12.60 -5.34 -12.55
CA VAL A 101 13.66 -5.55 -13.54
C VAL A 101 14.72 -4.47 -13.38
N ARG A 102 15.95 -4.76 -13.80
CA ARG A 102 17.00 -3.79 -13.84
C ARG A 102 17.00 -3.12 -15.23
N ASN A 103 16.88 -1.79 -15.27
CA ASN A 103 16.94 -1.02 -16.51
C ASN A 103 18.35 -1.04 -17.13
N GLU A 104 18.47 -0.59 -18.38
CA GLU A 104 19.74 -0.40 -19.08
C GLU A 104 20.70 0.55 -18.33
N ARG A 105 20.16 1.44 -17.49
CA ARG A 105 20.92 2.34 -16.61
C ARG A 105 21.36 1.72 -15.30
N GLY A 106 21.04 0.45 -15.06
CA GLY A 106 21.35 -0.26 -13.81
C GLY A 106 20.39 0.02 -12.65
N GLU A 107 19.36 0.86 -12.84
CA GLU A 107 18.38 1.22 -11.83
C GLU A 107 17.28 0.15 -11.72
N MET A 108 16.70 -0.01 -10.52
CA MET A 108 15.59 -0.94 -10.29
C MET A 108 14.25 -0.32 -10.72
N SER A 109 13.57 -0.97 -11.66
CA SER A 109 12.24 -0.59 -12.12
C SER A 109 11.24 -1.69 -11.83
N GLY A 110 10.06 -1.32 -11.29
CA GLY A 110 9.00 -2.25 -10.95
C GLY A 110 7.65 -1.56 -10.92
N GLY A 111 6.61 -2.34 -10.68
CA GLY A 111 5.26 -1.83 -10.56
C GLY A 111 4.25 -2.66 -11.33
N PRO A 112 2.96 -2.28 -11.31
CA PRO A 112 1.87 -3.06 -11.92
C PRO A 112 2.08 -3.36 -13.40
N MET A 113 2.68 -2.43 -14.16
CA MET A 113 2.92 -2.63 -15.58
C MET A 113 3.92 -3.77 -15.87
N TYR A 114 4.92 -3.97 -15.00
CA TYR A 114 5.87 -5.08 -15.13
C TYR A 114 5.27 -6.42 -14.72
N VAL A 115 4.32 -6.40 -13.77
CA VAL A 115 3.57 -7.60 -13.34
C VAL A 115 2.62 -8.06 -14.45
N LEU A 116 1.95 -7.12 -15.14
CA LEU A 116 0.97 -7.44 -16.19
C LEU A 116 1.62 -7.82 -17.52
N ALA A 117 2.86 -7.40 -17.76
CA ALA A 117 3.61 -7.70 -18.99
C ALA A 117 4.23 -9.10 -19.01
N ARG A 118 4.15 -9.84 -17.89
CA ARG A 118 4.65 -11.21 -17.73
C ARG A 118 3.54 -12.20 -17.52
#